data_2e0b799c2e09b43597e17073d9aa1d89
#
_entry.id   2e0b799c2e09b43597e17073d9aa1d89
#
_cell.length_a   1.000
_cell.length_b   1.000
_cell.length_c   1.000
_cell.angle_alpha   90.00
_cell.angle_beta   90.00
_cell.angle_gamma   90.00
#
_symmetry.space_group_name_H-M   'P 1'
#
loop_
_entity.id
_entity.type
_entity.pdbx_description
1 polymer ?
#
loop_
_entity_poly.entity_id
_entity_poly.type
_entity_poly.pdbx_seq_one_letter_code
_entity_poly.pdbx_strand_id
1 'polypeptide(L)'
;MADKTQKNKTYNIVLIAVSAALIAICSWISITIGPVPFTLQTMAIFAVLMTIGGARGSVAVIIYLLLGLVGVPVFAGFKGGPASFLGPTGGFLVGFAVASLVWLLLERLLRDKMSSSAVKRILYGVINAVICEVVMYTIGVIWFMVVYGRQTGPVGLGATLTMCVVPFIIPDIVKIAVAIVIGERAGKLIHK
;
A
#
# COMPACT_ATOMS: atom_id res chain seq x y z
N MET A 1 9.53 16.59 31.64
CA MET A 1 9.70 15.36 30.79
C MET A 1 8.39 14.78 30.29
N ALA A 2 7.31 14.71 31.07
CA ALA A 2 5.99 14.18 30.66
C ALA A 2 5.37 14.89 29.44
N ASP A 3 5.44 16.22 29.37
CA ASP A 3 4.86 17.04 28.30
C ASP A 3 5.45 16.74 26.91
N LYS A 4 6.78 16.58 26.80
CA LYS A 4 7.48 16.29 25.55
C LYS A 4 7.14 14.90 25.02
N THR A 5 6.95 13.92 25.91
CA THR A 5 6.56 12.55 25.56
C THR A 5 5.12 12.49 25.03
N GLN A 6 4.21 13.26 25.66
CA GLN A 6 2.82 13.33 25.27
C GLN A 6 2.68 14.03 23.90
N LYS A 7 3.40 15.12 23.66
CA LYS A 7 3.44 15.83 22.38
C LYS A 7 3.90 14.93 21.24
N ASN A 8 4.93 14.10 21.48
CA ASN A 8 5.41 13.14 20.48
C ASN A 8 4.39 12.04 20.18
N LYS A 9 3.64 11.55 21.18
CA LYS A 9 2.58 10.56 20.99
C LYS A 9 1.44 11.13 20.14
N THR A 10 0.95 12.32 20.47
CA THR A 10 -0.11 13.00 19.71
C THR A 10 0.30 13.24 18.27
N TYR A 11 1.52 13.72 18.03
CA TYR A 11 2.08 13.92 16.69
C TYR A 11 2.07 12.63 15.86
N ASN A 12 2.51 11.51 16.43
CA ASN A 12 2.51 10.22 15.74
C ASN A 12 1.10 9.74 15.40
N ILE A 13 0.13 9.92 16.30
CA ILE A 13 -1.28 9.55 16.06
C ILE A 13 -1.84 10.37 14.90
N VAL A 14 -1.60 11.69 14.90
CA VAL A 14 -2.06 12.56 13.82
C VAL A 14 -1.44 12.17 12.48
N LEU A 15 -0.14 11.89 12.42
CA LEU A 15 0.52 11.43 11.19
C LEU A 15 -0.09 10.14 10.66
N ILE A 16 -0.35 9.17 11.53
CA ILE A 16 -0.96 7.88 11.15
C ILE A 16 -2.39 8.11 10.62
N ALA A 17 -3.20 8.92 11.30
CA ALA A 17 -4.57 9.21 10.91
C ALA A 17 -4.65 9.94 9.55
N VAL A 18 -3.83 10.97 9.35
CA VAL A 18 -3.74 11.70 8.08
C VAL A 18 -3.26 10.77 6.95
N SER A 19 -2.31 9.89 7.25
CA SER A 19 -1.81 8.93 6.26
C SER A 19 -2.89 7.91 5.86
N ALA A 20 -3.67 7.39 6.81
CA ALA A 20 -4.79 6.50 6.51
C ALA A 20 -5.87 7.20 5.66
N ALA A 21 -6.18 8.46 5.97
CA ALA A 21 -7.10 9.27 5.18
C ALA A 21 -6.57 9.54 3.76
N LEU A 22 -5.26 9.81 3.61
CA LEU A 22 -4.64 9.99 2.31
C LEU A 22 -4.74 8.73 1.45
N ILE A 23 -4.52 7.53 2.04
CA ILE A 23 -4.68 6.26 1.33
C ILE A 23 -6.14 6.09 0.86
N ALA A 24 -7.12 6.43 1.69
CA ALA A 24 -8.54 6.37 1.33
C ALA A 24 -8.87 7.32 0.16
N ILE A 25 -8.43 8.58 0.21
CA ILE A 25 -8.63 9.54 -0.88
C ILE A 25 -8.02 9.02 -2.19
N CYS A 26 -6.80 8.50 -2.14
CA CYS A 26 -6.13 7.94 -3.31
C CYS A 26 -6.80 6.65 -3.83
N SER A 27 -7.49 5.90 -2.98
CA SER A 27 -8.25 4.74 -3.41
C SER A 27 -9.55 5.13 -4.16
N TRP A 28 -10.15 6.27 -3.85
CA TRP A 28 -11.32 6.80 -4.57
C TRP A 28 -10.97 7.28 -5.97
N ILE A 29 -9.72 7.72 -6.19
CA ILE A 29 -9.21 8.01 -7.54
C ILE A 29 -8.98 6.68 -8.24
N SER A 30 -10.06 6.17 -8.82
CA SER A 30 -10.09 4.83 -9.41
C SER A 30 -10.76 4.83 -10.78
N ILE A 31 -10.20 4.04 -11.70
CA ILE A 31 -10.78 3.78 -13.02
C ILE A 31 -10.99 2.27 -13.11
N THR A 32 -12.22 1.84 -13.34
CA THR A 32 -12.54 0.42 -13.46
C THR A 32 -12.45 0.02 -14.93
N ILE A 33 -11.34 -0.60 -15.31
CA ILE A 33 -11.12 -1.20 -16.63
C ILE A 33 -10.93 -2.70 -16.41
N GLY A 34 -12.01 -3.48 -16.54
CA GLY A 34 -11.99 -4.92 -16.26
C GLY A 34 -12.31 -5.28 -14.80
N PRO A 35 -11.95 -6.50 -14.36
CA PRO A 35 -12.35 -7.02 -13.05
C PRO A 35 -11.59 -6.40 -11.86
N VAL A 36 -10.42 -5.81 -12.10
CA VAL A 36 -9.59 -5.16 -11.08
C VAL A 36 -9.54 -3.65 -11.35
N PRO A 37 -9.96 -2.80 -10.40
CA PRO A 37 -9.90 -1.36 -10.58
C PRO A 37 -8.45 -0.85 -10.54
N PHE A 38 -8.10 0.01 -11.47
CA PHE A 38 -6.89 0.83 -11.39
C PHE A 38 -7.10 1.94 -10.35
N THR A 39 -6.20 2.08 -9.39
CA THR A 39 -6.30 3.10 -8.33
C THR A 39 -4.95 3.77 -8.06
N LEU A 40 -4.96 4.93 -7.40
CA LEU A 40 -3.74 5.54 -6.86
C LEU A 40 -3.38 5.03 -5.45
N GLN A 41 -4.06 4.00 -4.97
CA GLN A 41 -3.89 3.45 -3.62
C GLN A 41 -2.49 2.93 -3.35
N THR A 42 -1.91 2.14 -4.25
CA THR A 42 -0.52 1.63 -4.15
C THR A 42 0.50 2.75 -4.04
N MET A 43 0.34 3.81 -4.85
CA MET A 43 1.18 4.99 -4.78
C MET A 43 1.14 5.64 -3.39
N ALA A 44 -0.07 5.82 -2.85
CA ALA A 44 -0.23 6.43 -1.52
C ALA A 44 0.37 5.55 -0.41
N ILE A 45 0.18 4.23 -0.48
CA ILE A 45 0.76 3.30 0.49
C ILE A 45 2.29 3.40 0.50
N PHE A 46 2.94 3.34 -0.65
CA PHE A 46 4.41 3.43 -0.72
C PHE A 46 4.92 4.81 -0.32
N ALA A 47 4.24 5.90 -0.73
CA ALA A 47 4.57 7.25 -0.30
C ALA A 47 4.48 7.39 1.23
N VAL A 48 3.45 6.86 1.86
CA VAL A 48 3.26 6.85 3.32
C VAL A 48 4.37 6.05 4.00
N LEU A 49 4.63 4.82 3.55
CA LEU A 49 5.67 3.96 4.11
C LEU A 49 7.05 4.61 4.06
N MET A 50 7.37 5.30 2.96
CA MET A 50 8.64 5.99 2.81
C MET A 50 8.72 7.32 3.59
N THR A 51 7.58 8.03 3.75
CA THR A 51 7.53 9.35 4.40
C THR A 51 7.61 9.24 5.91
N ILE A 52 6.76 8.40 6.53
CA ILE A 52 6.65 8.30 7.99
C ILE A 52 7.34 7.06 8.57
N GLY A 53 7.98 6.26 7.69
CA GLY A 53 8.68 5.02 8.03
C GLY A 53 7.77 3.81 8.13
N GLY A 54 8.34 2.63 7.95
CA GLY A 54 7.59 1.37 7.88
C GLY A 54 6.74 1.08 9.11
N ALA A 55 7.23 1.40 10.32
CA ALA A 55 6.48 1.11 11.54
C ALA A 55 5.16 1.90 11.63
N ARG A 56 5.22 3.23 11.43
CA ARG A 56 4.01 4.08 11.46
C ARG A 56 3.17 3.90 10.20
N GLY A 57 3.82 3.73 9.06
CA GLY A 57 3.15 3.49 7.79
C GLY A 57 2.35 2.19 7.77
N SER A 58 2.89 1.09 8.28
CA SER A 58 2.14 -0.17 8.39
C SER A 58 0.92 -0.03 9.30
N VAL A 59 1.04 0.69 10.41
CA VAL A 59 -0.13 0.99 11.27
C VAL A 59 -1.18 1.79 10.51
N ALA A 60 -0.79 2.79 9.73
CA ALA A 60 -1.72 3.57 8.90
C ALA A 60 -2.44 2.69 7.85
N VAL A 61 -1.72 1.80 7.17
CA VAL A 61 -2.31 0.84 6.22
C VAL A 61 -3.29 -0.10 6.91
N ILE A 62 -2.93 -0.64 8.07
CA ILE A 62 -3.81 -1.55 8.83
C ILE A 62 -5.07 -0.81 9.30
N ILE A 63 -4.95 0.41 9.83
CA ILE A 63 -6.11 1.23 10.22
C ILE A 63 -7.01 1.51 9.01
N TYR A 64 -6.44 1.90 7.87
CA TYR A 64 -7.20 2.09 6.64
C TYR A 64 -8.00 0.84 6.25
N LEU A 65 -7.37 -0.34 6.28
CA LEU A 65 -8.02 -1.61 5.96
C LEU A 65 -9.10 -1.99 6.98
N LEU A 66 -8.88 -1.75 8.27
CA LEU A 66 -9.86 -1.99 9.33
C LEU A 66 -11.07 -1.06 9.20
N LEU A 67 -10.86 0.23 8.89
CA LEU A 67 -11.97 1.15 8.59
C LEU A 67 -12.81 0.63 7.43
N GLY A 68 -12.17 0.16 6.36
CA GLY A 68 -12.88 -0.44 5.25
C GLY A 68 -13.60 -1.73 5.63
N LEU A 69 -13.01 -2.58 6.47
CA LEU A 69 -13.60 -3.83 6.92
C LEU A 69 -14.88 -3.61 7.75
N VAL A 70 -14.90 -2.61 8.62
CA VAL A 70 -16.09 -2.27 9.44
C VAL A 70 -17.17 -1.53 8.65
N GLY A 71 -16.96 -1.28 7.34
CA GLY A 71 -17.99 -0.74 6.45
C GLY A 71 -17.81 0.73 6.06
N VAL A 72 -16.74 1.41 6.52
CA VAL A 72 -16.46 2.76 6.04
C VAL A 72 -16.10 2.68 4.54
N PRO A 73 -16.67 3.53 3.66
CA PRO A 73 -16.52 3.45 2.21
C PRO A 73 -15.15 4.01 1.75
N VAL A 74 -14.05 3.42 2.25
CA VAL A 74 -12.68 3.87 1.99
C VAL A 74 -11.99 3.17 0.83
N PHE A 75 -12.59 2.11 0.25
CA PHE A 75 -12.02 1.37 -0.88
C PHE A 75 -12.44 1.96 -2.24
N ALA A 76 -11.81 1.46 -3.31
CA ALA A 76 -12.10 1.86 -4.69
C ALA A 76 -13.60 1.80 -5.01
N GLY A 77 -14.11 2.84 -5.65
CA GLY A 77 -15.53 2.99 -5.95
C GLY A 77 -16.40 3.22 -4.72
N PHE A 78 -15.86 3.83 -3.66
CA PHE A 78 -16.54 4.10 -2.39
C PHE A 78 -17.09 2.83 -1.72
N LYS A 79 -16.40 1.71 -1.90
CA LYS A 79 -16.77 0.43 -1.29
C LYS A 79 -16.23 0.31 0.12
N GLY A 80 -16.87 -0.56 0.90
CA GLY A 80 -16.47 -0.95 2.25
C GLY A 80 -17.18 -2.24 2.66
N GLY A 81 -16.91 -2.70 3.87
CA GLY A 81 -17.47 -3.89 4.46
C GLY A 81 -16.72 -5.19 4.11
N PRO A 82 -17.07 -6.29 4.82
CA PRO A 82 -16.46 -7.60 4.63
C PRO A 82 -16.56 -8.12 3.20
N ALA A 83 -17.62 -7.75 2.47
CA ALA A 83 -17.81 -8.14 1.07
C ALA A 83 -16.67 -7.71 0.15
N SER A 84 -15.99 -6.58 0.46
CA SER A 84 -14.82 -6.12 -0.29
C SER A 84 -13.63 -7.06 -0.15
N PHE A 85 -13.46 -7.68 1.02
CA PHE A 85 -12.41 -8.66 1.28
C PHE A 85 -12.74 -10.04 0.70
N LEU A 86 -14.02 -10.41 0.71
CA LEU A 86 -14.47 -11.71 0.17
C LEU A 86 -14.63 -11.71 -1.35
N GLY A 87 -14.62 -10.55 -1.98
CA GLY A 87 -14.70 -10.41 -3.43
C GLY A 87 -13.39 -10.78 -4.15
N PRO A 88 -13.40 -10.81 -5.50
CA PRO A 88 -12.23 -11.18 -6.31
C PRO A 88 -10.98 -10.33 -6.04
N THR A 89 -11.15 -9.06 -5.71
CA THR A 89 -10.04 -8.13 -5.42
C THR A 89 -9.61 -8.11 -3.96
N GLY A 90 -10.27 -8.87 -3.08
CA GLY A 90 -9.98 -8.90 -1.64
C GLY A 90 -8.56 -9.33 -1.31
N GLY A 91 -7.96 -10.21 -2.13
CA GLY A 91 -6.57 -10.62 -1.98
C GLY A 91 -5.57 -9.47 -2.11
N PHE A 92 -5.86 -8.46 -2.92
CA PHE A 92 -5.02 -7.26 -3.02
C PHE A 92 -5.09 -6.41 -1.74
N LEU A 93 -6.28 -6.33 -1.10
CA LEU A 93 -6.42 -5.65 0.19
C LEU A 93 -5.60 -6.34 1.28
N VAL A 94 -5.67 -7.67 1.37
CA VAL A 94 -4.80 -8.47 2.25
C VAL A 94 -3.34 -8.29 1.87
N GLY A 95 -3.04 -8.27 0.56
CA GLY A 95 -1.72 -8.01 0.00
C GLY A 95 -1.12 -6.69 0.49
N PHE A 96 -1.90 -5.62 0.61
CA PHE A 96 -1.43 -4.34 1.15
C PHE A 96 -0.98 -4.45 2.62
N ALA A 97 -1.74 -5.19 3.45
CA ALA A 97 -1.32 -5.43 4.83
C ALA A 97 0.01 -6.17 4.88
N VAL A 98 0.12 -7.28 4.16
CA VAL A 98 1.34 -8.10 4.13
C VAL A 98 2.52 -7.31 3.55
N ALA A 99 2.32 -6.60 2.44
CA ALA A 99 3.34 -5.77 1.81
C ALA A 99 3.86 -4.68 2.77
N SER A 100 2.97 -4.03 3.55
CA SER A 100 3.38 -3.01 4.53
C SER A 100 4.23 -3.61 5.66
N LEU A 101 3.93 -4.83 6.10
CA LEU A 101 4.73 -5.54 7.10
C LEU A 101 6.08 -6.01 6.52
N VAL A 102 6.10 -6.46 5.26
CA VAL A 102 7.35 -6.77 4.54
C VAL A 102 8.22 -5.52 4.42
N TRP A 103 7.63 -4.37 4.08
CA TRP A 103 8.37 -3.10 4.08
C TRP A 103 9.02 -2.81 5.43
N LEU A 104 8.25 -2.93 6.51
CA LEU A 104 8.75 -2.74 7.87
C LEU A 104 9.91 -3.69 8.19
N LEU A 105 9.81 -4.96 7.80
CA LEU A 105 10.86 -5.95 8.01
C LEU A 105 12.13 -5.58 7.24
N LEU A 106 11.99 -5.27 5.95
CA LEU A 106 13.12 -4.88 5.09
C LEU A 106 13.80 -3.60 5.59
N GLU A 107 13.01 -2.60 6.02
CA GLU A 107 13.54 -1.37 6.61
C GLU A 107 14.38 -1.67 7.86
N ARG A 108 13.93 -2.58 8.74
CA ARG A 108 14.69 -2.99 9.94
C ARG A 108 15.97 -3.74 9.59
N LEU A 109 15.90 -4.67 8.63
CA LEU A 109 17.04 -5.48 8.20
C LEU A 109 18.11 -4.66 7.45
N LEU A 110 17.69 -3.62 6.73
CA LEU A 110 18.55 -2.80 5.89
C LEU A 110 18.93 -1.46 6.53
N ARG A 111 18.47 -1.20 7.76
CA ARG A 111 18.64 0.08 8.45
C ARG A 111 20.09 0.54 8.51
N ASP A 112 21.02 -0.37 8.80
CA ASP A 112 22.45 -0.04 8.89
C ASP A 112 23.09 0.26 7.53
N LYS A 113 22.45 -0.22 6.45
CA LYS A 113 22.86 0.03 5.06
C LYS A 113 22.18 1.27 4.45
N MET A 114 21.12 1.78 5.09
CA MET A 114 20.45 3.03 4.74
C MET A 114 21.31 4.23 5.18
N SER A 115 22.35 4.48 4.42
CA SER A 115 23.29 5.58 4.64
C SER A 115 22.59 6.94 4.59
N SER A 116 23.26 7.98 5.13
CA SER A 116 22.88 9.41 5.02
C SER A 116 22.76 9.94 3.58
N SER A 117 23.21 9.19 2.57
CA SER A 117 23.10 9.56 1.16
C SER A 117 21.67 9.44 0.63
N ALA A 118 21.14 10.52 0.03
CA ALA A 118 19.84 10.56 -0.61
C ALA A 118 19.68 9.48 -1.69
N VAL A 119 20.75 9.23 -2.47
CA VAL A 119 20.75 8.21 -3.53
C VAL A 119 20.52 6.82 -2.97
N LYS A 120 21.18 6.47 -1.85
CA LYS A 120 20.99 5.18 -1.23
C LYS A 120 19.56 5.02 -0.68
N ARG A 121 19.00 6.06 -0.03
CA ARG A 121 17.61 6.02 0.44
C ARG A 121 16.62 5.83 -0.70
N ILE A 122 16.80 6.50 -1.81
CA ILE A 122 15.99 6.33 -3.02
C ILE A 122 16.11 4.89 -3.54
N LEU A 123 17.32 4.37 -3.67
CA LEU A 123 17.55 3.01 -4.15
C LEU A 123 16.89 1.97 -3.26
N TYR A 124 17.04 2.08 -1.93
CA TYR A 124 16.34 1.20 -0.99
C TYR A 124 14.82 1.35 -1.06
N GLY A 125 14.30 2.57 -1.23
CA GLY A 125 12.88 2.81 -1.44
C GLY A 125 12.35 2.10 -2.68
N VAL A 126 13.08 2.16 -3.80
CA VAL A 126 12.74 1.44 -5.04
C VAL A 126 12.72 -0.07 -4.83
N ILE A 127 13.79 -0.62 -4.24
CA ILE A 127 13.92 -2.06 -4.00
C ILE A 127 12.78 -2.55 -3.10
N ASN A 128 12.51 -1.84 -1.99
CA ASN A 128 11.43 -2.20 -1.08
C ASN A 128 10.07 -2.12 -1.76
N ALA A 129 9.80 -1.07 -2.54
CA ALA A 129 8.54 -0.91 -3.26
C ALA A 129 8.34 -2.05 -4.26
N VAL A 130 9.35 -2.42 -5.04
CA VAL A 130 9.27 -3.53 -6.01
C VAL A 130 9.02 -4.87 -5.31
N ILE A 131 9.73 -5.16 -4.21
CA ILE A 131 9.50 -6.40 -3.44
C ILE A 131 8.07 -6.42 -2.88
N CYS A 132 7.61 -5.32 -2.30
CA CYS A 132 6.26 -5.19 -1.75
C CYS A 132 5.18 -5.32 -2.83
N GLU A 133 5.41 -4.76 -4.01
CA GLU A 133 4.52 -4.90 -5.18
C GLU A 133 4.42 -6.37 -5.62
N VAL A 134 5.53 -7.09 -5.73
CA VAL A 134 5.55 -8.51 -6.07
C VAL A 134 4.79 -9.34 -5.01
N VAL A 135 4.97 -9.05 -3.73
CA VAL A 135 4.24 -9.72 -2.64
C VAL A 135 2.73 -9.47 -2.76
N MET A 136 2.34 -8.21 -2.96
CA MET A 136 0.94 -7.83 -3.13
C MET A 136 0.30 -8.52 -4.34
N TYR A 137 0.97 -8.52 -5.49
CA TYR A 137 0.50 -9.20 -6.69
C TYR A 137 0.39 -10.72 -6.49
N THR A 138 1.37 -11.34 -5.84
CA THR A 138 1.33 -12.79 -5.58
C THR A 138 0.09 -13.18 -4.79
N ILE A 139 -0.18 -12.48 -3.69
CA ILE A 139 -1.38 -12.72 -2.86
C ILE A 139 -2.66 -12.40 -3.63
N GLY A 140 -2.68 -11.26 -4.34
CA GLY A 140 -3.83 -10.80 -5.11
C GLY A 140 -4.21 -11.76 -6.24
N VAL A 141 -3.23 -12.23 -7.02
CA VAL A 141 -3.41 -13.17 -8.14
C VAL A 141 -3.92 -14.52 -7.65
N ILE A 142 -3.30 -15.08 -6.60
CA ILE A 142 -3.74 -16.37 -6.03
C ILE A 142 -5.18 -16.26 -5.54
N TRP A 143 -5.49 -15.21 -4.80
CA TRP A 143 -6.85 -14.95 -4.32
C TRP A 143 -7.85 -14.79 -5.46
N PHE A 144 -7.50 -13.97 -6.45
CA PHE A 144 -8.33 -13.71 -7.62
C PHE A 144 -8.66 -15.01 -8.38
N MET A 145 -7.66 -15.86 -8.63
CA MET A 145 -7.89 -17.15 -9.29
C MET A 145 -8.91 -18.00 -8.55
N VAL A 146 -8.82 -18.05 -7.22
CA VAL A 146 -9.73 -18.87 -6.40
C VAL A 146 -11.14 -18.28 -6.36
N VAL A 147 -11.26 -16.98 -6.08
CA VAL A 147 -12.57 -16.35 -5.85
C VAL A 147 -13.29 -16.06 -7.16
N TYR A 148 -12.59 -15.50 -8.15
CA TYR A 148 -13.16 -15.21 -9.46
C TYR A 148 -13.48 -16.51 -10.22
N GLY A 149 -12.61 -17.51 -10.11
CA GLY A 149 -12.83 -18.82 -10.72
C GLY A 149 -14.04 -19.57 -10.17
N ARG A 150 -14.45 -19.32 -8.92
CA ARG A 150 -15.71 -19.85 -8.36
C ARG A 150 -16.95 -19.21 -8.98
N GLN A 151 -16.85 -17.99 -9.48
CA GLN A 151 -17.98 -17.23 -10.04
C GLN A 151 -18.12 -17.42 -11.55
N THR A 152 -17.01 -17.57 -12.27
CA THR A 152 -16.99 -17.56 -13.75
C THR A 152 -16.50 -18.86 -14.38
N GLY A 153 -16.10 -19.84 -13.56
CA GLY A 153 -15.39 -21.05 -14.00
C GLY A 153 -13.88 -20.93 -13.84
N PRO A 154 -13.14 -22.06 -13.88
CA PRO A 154 -11.69 -22.09 -13.64
C PRO A 154 -10.92 -21.15 -14.57
N VAL A 155 -10.15 -20.23 -14.00
CA VAL A 155 -9.32 -19.28 -14.75
C VAL A 155 -7.86 -19.67 -14.60
N GLY A 156 -7.16 -19.89 -15.71
CA GLY A 156 -5.75 -20.23 -15.73
C GLY A 156 -4.85 -19.06 -15.30
N LEU A 157 -3.65 -19.39 -14.82
CA LEU A 157 -2.67 -18.39 -14.33
C LEU A 157 -2.36 -17.32 -15.39
N GLY A 158 -2.17 -17.70 -16.66
CA GLY A 158 -1.88 -16.76 -17.75
C GLY A 158 -2.99 -15.74 -17.96
N ALA A 159 -4.25 -16.17 -17.96
CA ALA A 159 -5.41 -15.28 -18.09
C ALA A 159 -5.51 -14.36 -16.88
N THR A 160 -5.27 -14.87 -15.67
CA THR A 160 -5.28 -14.04 -14.45
C THR A 160 -4.19 -12.97 -14.46
N LEU A 161 -2.97 -13.33 -14.86
CA LEU A 161 -1.87 -12.37 -14.98
C LEU A 161 -2.19 -11.27 -16.01
N THR A 162 -2.80 -11.63 -17.14
CA THR A 162 -3.23 -10.66 -18.16
C THR A 162 -4.31 -9.72 -17.65
N MET A 163 -5.21 -10.19 -16.78
CA MET A 163 -6.28 -9.35 -16.21
C MET A 163 -5.81 -8.50 -15.02
N CYS A 164 -4.91 -9.04 -14.17
CA CYS A 164 -4.61 -8.46 -12.86
C CYS A 164 -3.23 -7.81 -12.75
N VAL A 165 -2.30 -8.10 -13.67
CA VAL A 165 -0.91 -7.65 -13.58
C VAL A 165 -0.48 -6.86 -14.81
N VAL A 166 -0.60 -7.47 -16.00
CA VAL A 166 -0.07 -6.87 -17.24
C VAL A 166 -0.51 -5.43 -17.48
N PRO A 167 -1.80 -5.05 -17.34
CA PRO A 167 -2.25 -3.68 -17.56
C PRO A 167 -1.70 -2.68 -16.54
N PHE A 168 -1.26 -3.16 -15.38
CA PHE A 168 -0.83 -2.34 -14.26
C PHE A 168 0.67 -2.11 -14.20
N ILE A 169 1.50 -2.91 -14.89
CA ILE A 169 2.97 -2.83 -14.83
C ILE A 169 3.47 -1.41 -15.12
N ILE A 170 3.07 -0.82 -16.25
CA ILE A 170 3.53 0.51 -16.63
C ILE A 170 3.03 1.58 -15.66
N PRO A 171 1.72 1.65 -15.34
CA PRO A 171 1.22 2.57 -14.32
C PRO A 171 1.89 2.42 -12.96
N ASP A 172 2.18 1.20 -12.50
CA ASP A 172 2.76 0.96 -11.19
C ASP A 172 4.23 1.40 -11.11
N ILE A 173 4.99 1.27 -12.20
CA ILE A 173 6.33 1.87 -12.28
C ILE A 173 6.25 3.40 -12.07
N VAL A 174 5.30 4.06 -12.70
CA VAL A 174 5.09 5.51 -12.52
C VAL A 174 4.67 5.84 -11.10
N LYS A 175 3.74 5.08 -10.52
CA LYS A 175 3.27 5.24 -9.13
C LYS A 175 4.41 5.07 -8.13
N ILE A 176 5.26 4.05 -8.29
CA ILE A 176 6.43 3.83 -7.45
C ILE A 176 7.39 5.02 -7.56
N ALA A 177 7.70 5.48 -8.78
CA ALA A 177 8.58 6.62 -8.97
C ALA A 177 8.06 7.89 -8.28
N VAL A 178 6.76 8.20 -8.44
CA VAL A 178 6.10 9.35 -7.79
C VAL A 178 6.09 9.17 -6.27
N ALA A 179 5.75 7.98 -5.77
CA ALA A 179 5.73 7.68 -4.33
C ALA A 179 7.10 7.91 -3.67
N ILE A 180 8.19 7.51 -4.34
CA ILE A 180 9.55 7.69 -3.84
C ILE A 180 9.94 9.17 -3.82
N VAL A 181 9.61 9.93 -4.87
CA VAL A 181 9.88 11.38 -4.90
C VAL A 181 9.13 12.10 -3.77
N ILE A 182 7.85 11.77 -3.58
CA ILE A 182 7.04 12.33 -2.49
C ILE A 182 7.63 11.93 -1.14
N GLY A 183 7.92 10.63 -0.95
CA GLY A 183 8.45 10.10 0.29
C GLY A 183 9.78 10.70 0.70
N GLU A 184 10.72 10.86 -0.24
CA GLU A 184 12.03 11.48 0.03
C GLU A 184 11.90 12.97 0.37
N ARG A 185 11.01 13.72 -0.30
CA ARG A 185 10.80 15.14 -0.02
C ARG A 185 10.04 15.37 1.29
N ALA A 186 8.91 14.70 1.46
CA ALA A 186 8.08 14.84 2.66
C ALA A 186 8.76 14.29 3.91
N GLY A 187 9.49 13.17 3.80
CA GLY A 187 10.25 12.59 4.90
C GLY A 187 11.29 13.54 5.49
N LYS A 188 11.96 14.34 4.66
CA LYS A 188 12.90 15.37 5.13
C LYS A 188 12.25 16.47 5.95
N LEU A 189 10.96 16.76 5.72
CA LEU A 189 10.23 17.77 6.49
C LEU A 189 9.73 17.23 7.85
N ILE A 190 9.40 15.95 7.88
CA ILE A 190 8.82 15.29 9.08
C ILE A 190 9.90 14.88 10.08
N HIS A 191 11.10 14.55 9.60
CA HIS A 191 12.22 14.08 10.42
C HIS A 191 13.24 15.19 10.78
N LYS A 192 12.91 16.47 10.50
CA LYS A 192 13.63 17.64 11.04
C LYS A 192 13.19 17.88 12.48
#